data_d9e426338fc8fb14cec93a82d9fb2779
#
_entry.id   d9e426338fc8fb14cec93a82d9fb2779
#
_cell.length_a   1.000
_cell.length_b   1.000
_cell.length_c   1.000
_cell.angle_alpha   90.00
_cell.angle_beta   90.00
_cell.angle_gamma   90.00
#
_symmetry.space_group_name_H-M   'P 1'
#
loop_
_entity.id
_entity.type
_entity.pdbx_description
1 polymer ?
#
loop_
_entity_poly.entity_id
_entity_poly.type
_entity_poly.pdbx_seq_one_letter_code
_entity_poly.pdbx_strand_id
1 'polypeptide(L)'
;VITTPREVPPALVRKATPADLAVISDLLAAAGLPLAGLHNAAHVLVADAAGTLAGTVALERHGSGDATAFLLRSVAVAPAWRGRGVGATLTAAALALVDDVGAPVGLLTETAAGYFPRFGFTPVDRDQLPAALSASAELRGACPASAHALLRPVTDATEGR
;
A
#
# COMPACT_ATOMS: atom_id res chain seq x y z
N VAL A 1 18.61 21.37 34.16
CA VAL A 1 17.26 21.15 33.64
C VAL A 1 17.32 19.95 32.71
N ILE A 2 16.81 18.83 33.17
CA ILE A 2 16.70 17.63 32.35
C ILE A 2 15.50 17.85 31.42
N THR A 3 15.78 18.12 30.14
CA THR A 3 14.74 18.15 29.11
C THR A 3 14.39 16.69 28.81
N THR A 4 13.25 16.23 29.29
CA THR A 4 12.70 14.95 28.87
C THR A 4 12.47 14.98 27.37
N PRO A 5 12.99 14.02 26.58
CA PRO A 5 12.68 13.97 25.15
C PRO A 5 11.17 13.97 25.01
N ARG A 6 10.63 14.88 24.19
CA ARG A 6 9.21 14.80 23.82
C ARG A 6 8.97 13.43 23.22
N GLU A 7 8.23 12.60 23.89
CA GLU A 7 7.74 11.36 23.31
C GLU A 7 6.95 11.70 22.05
N VAL A 8 7.41 11.17 20.92
CA VAL A 8 6.68 11.32 19.66
C VAL A 8 5.42 10.46 19.79
N PRO A 9 4.20 11.01 19.62
CA PRO A 9 2.98 10.22 19.70
C PRO A 9 3.04 9.04 18.73
N PRO A 10 2.53 7.84 19.11
CA PRO A 10 2.48 6.72 18.19
C PRO A 10 1.56 7.03 17.01
N ALA A 11 1.94 6.58 15.82
CA ALA A 11 1.10 6.67 14.65
C ALA A 11 0.07 5.54 14.66
N LEU A 12 -1.20 5.90 14.59
CA LEU A 12 -2.32 4.95 14.57
C LEU A 12 -2.87 4.83 13.14
N VAL A 13 -3.07 3.61 12.68
CA VAL A 13 -3.67 3.35 11.36
C VAL A 13 -5.18 3.52 11.44
N ARG A 14 -5.71 4.31 10.51
CA ARG A 14 -7.15 4.52 10.34
C ARG A 14 -7.49 4.70 8.87
N LYS A 15 -8.77 4.62 8.53
CA LYS A 15 -9.24 4.96 7.18
C LYS A 15 -9.01 6.46 6.93
N ALA A 16 -8.61 6.78 5.70
CA ALA A 16 -8.53 8.16 5.26
C ALA A 16 -9.93 8.77 5.13
N THR A 17 -10.02 10.06 5.43
CA THR A 17 -11.22 10.87 5.18
C THR A 17 -10.96 11.85 4.04
N PRO A 18 -11.98 12.48 3.45
CA PRO A 18 -11.76 13.49 2.42
C PRO A 18 -10.82 14.63 2.84
N ALA A 19 -10.79 14.96 4.13
CA ALA A 19 -9.89 15.98 4.67
C ALA A 19 -8.40 15.58 4.59
N ASP A 20 -8.09 14.29 4.49
CA ASP A 20 -6.71 13.79 4.40
C ASP A 20 -6.14 13.86 2.98
N LEU A 21 -6.97 14.01 1.95
CA LEU A 21 -6.57 13.84 0.55
C LEU A 21 -5.46 14.80 0.12
N ALA A 22 -5.48 16.04 0.57
CA ALA A 22 -4.44 17.01 0.22
C ALA A 22 -3.07 16.59 0.75
N VAL A 23 -3.00 16.14 2.00
CA VAL A 23 -1.75 15.66 2.60
C VAL A 23 -1.28 14.36 1.96
N ILE A 24 -2.20 13.43 1.67
CA ILE A 24 -1.89 12.20 0.95
C ILE A 24 -1.29 12.52 -0.41
N SER A 25 -1.89 13.43 -1.17
CA SER A 25 -1.39 13.85 -2.47
C SER A 25 0.01 14.43 -2.39
N ASP A 26 0.30 15.23 -1.37
CA ASP A 26 1.63 15.80 -1.13
C ASP A 26 2.65 14.70 -0.79
N LEU A 27 2.27 13.74 0.04
CA LEU A 27 3.13 12.59 0.38
C LEU A 27 3.49 11.77 -0.86
N LEU A 28 2.51 11.51 -1.72
CA LEU A 28 2.72 10.72 -2.94
C LEU A 28 3.57 11.49 -3.95
N ALA A 29 3.32 12.77 -4.14
CA ALA A 29 4.12 13.61 -5.03
C ALA A 29 5.58 13.68 -4.57
N ALA A 30 5.82 13.86 -3.28
CA ALA A 30 7.17 13.88 -2.71
C ALA A 30 7.90 12.54 -2.86
N ALA A 31 7.16 11.43 -2.86
CA ALA A 31 7.70 10.09 -3.06
C ALA A 31 7.83 9.69 -4.55
N GLY A 32 7.39 10.54 -5.47
CA GLY A 32 7.41 10.23 -6.91
C GLY A 32 6.40 9.16 -7.30
N LEU A 33 5.32 8.99 -6.54
CA LEU A 33 4.30 7.98 -6.77
C LEU A 33 3.10 8.54 -7.53
N PRO A 34 2.46 7.74 -8.43
CA PRO A 34 1.35 8.22 -9.23
C PRO A 34 0.09 8.48 -8.39
N LEU A 35 -0.63 9.55 -8.74
CA LEU A 35 -1.94 9.88 -8.17
C LEU A 35 -3.09 9.31 -9.01
N ALA A 36 -2.84 8.97 -10.28
CA ALA A 36 -3.85 8.50 -11.20
C ALA A 36 -4.58 7.26 -10.64
N GLY A 37 -5.90 7.31 -10.63
CA GLY A 37 -6.74 6.20 -10.17
C GLY A 37 -6.91 6.08 -8.66
N LEU A 38 -6.24 6.92 -7.86
CA LEU A 38 -6.33 6.84 -6.38
C LEU A 38 -7.77 7.03 -5.89
N HIS A 39 -8.54 7.89 -6.54
CA HIS A 39 -9.95 8.15 -6.19
C HIS A 39 -10.85 6.92 -6.35
N ASN A 40 -10.43 5.92 -7.12
CA ASN A 40 -11.15 4.65 -7.31
C ASN A 40 -10.66 3.55 -6.35
N ALA A 41 -9.73 3.84 -5.46
CA ALA A 41 -9.24 2.85 -4.51
C ALA A 41 -10.37 2.39 -3.58
N ALA A 42 -10.42 1.08 -3.33
CA ALA A 42 -11.40 0.50 -2.41
C ALA A 42 -11.09 0.85 -0.96
N HIS A 43 -9.80 0.96 -0.62
CA HIS A 43 -9.34 1.31 0.71
C HIS A 43 -8.18 2.28 0.61
N VAL A 44 -8.22 3.34 1.42
CA VAL A 44 -7.09 4.23 1.66
C VAL A 44 -6.90 4.33 3.16
N LEU A 45 -5.73 3.95 3.64
CA LEU A 45 -5.38 4.01 5.05
C LEU A 45 -4.29 5.07 5.27
N VAL A 46 -4.33 5.68 6.42
CA VAL A 46 -3.31 6.63 6.87
C VAL A 46 -2.81 6.24 8.26
N ALA A 47 -1.57 6.58 8.53
CA ALA A 47 -1.00 6.51 9.87
C ALA A 47 -1.04 7.91 10.47
N ASP A 48 -1.86 8.08 11.49
CA ASP A 48 -2.13 9.37 12.12
C ASP A 48 -1.43 9.45 13.48
N ALA A 49 -0.53 10.41 13.62
CA ALA A 49 0.17 10.69 14.86
C ALA A 49 -0.32 12.02 15.41
N ALA A 50 -1.39 11.97 16.20
CA ALA A 50 -2.01 13.15 16.84
C ALA A 50 -2.29 14.30 15.84
N GLY A 51 -2.87 13.98 14.69
CA GLY A 51 -3.24 14.93 13.65
C GLY A 51 -2.21 15.14 12.55
N THR A 52 -1.00 14.60 12.70
CA THR A 52 0.03 14.61 11.65
C THR A 52 0.05 13.28 10.94
N LEU A 53 -0.09 13.27 9.61
CA LEU A 53 -0.03 12.04 8.85
C LEU A 53 1.42 11.60 8.65
N ALA A 54 1.74 10.43 9.18
CA ALA A 54 3.07 9.82 9.07
C ALA A 54 3.24 9.02 7.78
N GLY A 55 2.14 8.56 7.18
CA GLY A 55 2.19 7.77 5.96
C GLY A 55 0.81 7.37 5.46
N THR A 56 0.80 6.70 4.32
CA THR A 56 -0.42 6.24 3.65
C THR A 56 -0.19 4.92 2.91
N VAL A 57 -1.27 4.22 2.61
CA VAL A 57 -1.33 3.04 1.74
C VAL A 57 -2.70 2.97 1.11
N ALA A 58 -2.79 2.43 -0.09
CA ALA A 58 -4.08 2.24 -0.76
C ALA A 58 -4.18 0.84 -1.38
N LEU A 59 -5.40 0.35 -1.49
CA LEU A 59 -5.77 -0.88 -2.17
C LEU A 59 -6.83 -0.58 -3.21
N GLU A 60 -6.56 -0.98 -4.45
CA GLU A 60 -7.59 -1.09 -5.48
C GLU A 60 -8.15 -2.51 -5.47
N ARG A 61 -9.44 -2.64 -5.69
CA ARG A 61 -10.10 -3.94 -5.85
C ARG A 61 -10.61 -4.04 -7.28
N HIS A 62 -10.26 -5.13 -7.95
CA HIS A 62 -10.64 -5.41 -9.33
C HIS A 62 -11.21 -6.82 -9.45
N GLY A 63 -12.05 -7.04 -10.48
CA GLY A 63 -12.70 -8.32 -10.71
C GLY A 63 -13.84 -8.59 -9.75
N SER A 64 -14.35 -9.81 -9.79
CA SER A 64 -15.45 -10.26 -8.95
C SER A 64 -15.36 -11.77 -8.70
N GLY A 65 -15.96 -12.25 -7.62
CA GLY A 65 -15.95 -13.66 -7.27
C GLY A 65 -14.52 -14.22 -7.23
N ASP A 66 -14.30 -15.34 -7.89
CA ASP A 66 -12.99 -16.02 -7.95
C ASP A 66 -11.93 -15.22 -8.74
N ALA A 67 -12.37 -14.23 -9.54
CA ALA A 67 -11.46 -13.35 -10.28
C ALA A 67 -11.10 -12.07 -9.52
N THR A 68 -11.52 -11.94 -8.26
CA THR A 68 -11.17 -10.78 -7.43
C THR A 68 -9.66 -10.73 -7.18
N ALA A 69 -9.07 -9.56 -7.39
CA ALA A 69 -7.66 -9.29 -7.11
C ALA A 69 -7.51 -7.88 -6.58
N PHE A 70 -6.50 -7.66 -5.76
CA PHE A 70 -6.16 -6.34 -5.22
C PHE A 70 -4.85 -5.84 -5.79
N LEU A 71 -4.75 -4.54 -5.95
CA LEU A 71 -3.49 -3.85 -6.23
C LEU A 71 -3.11 -3.02 -5.00
N LEU A 72 -1.97 -3.34 -4.41
CA LEU A 72 -1.36 -2.52 -3.35
C LEU A 72 -0.62 -1.37 -4.01
N ARG A 73 -0.92 -0.15 -3.59
CA ARG A 73 -0.33 1.04 -4.17
C ARG A 73 -0.17 2.15 -3.13
N SER A 74 0.54 3.20 -3.53
CA SER A 74 0.59 4.45 -2.76
C SER A 74 1.14 4.27 -1.34
N VAL A 75 2.08 3.36 -1.17
CA VAL A 75 2.79 3.16 0.11
C VAL A 75 3.84 4.26 0.23
N ALA A 76 3.60 5.22 1.08
CA ALA A 76 4.51 6.35 1.31
C ALA A 76 4.57 6.69 2.79
N VAL A 77 5.78 7.00 3.27
CA VAL A 77 6.04 7.41 4.65
C VAL A 77 6.68 8.79 4.62
N ALA A 78 6.17 9.70 5.45
CA ALA A 78 6.74 11.04 5.58
C ALA A 78 8.22 10.94 6.01
N PRO A 79 9.12 11.80 5.47
CA PRO A 79 10.56 11.69 5.75
C PRO A 79 10.91 11.66 7.24
N ALA A 80 10.22 12.46 8.06
CA ALA A 80 10.46 12.51 9.51
C ALA A 80 10.06 11.20 10.24
N TRP A 81 9.28 10.34 9.59
CA TRP A 81 8.76 9.10 10.17
C TRP A 81 9.40 7.84 9.61
N ARG A 82 10.35 7.98 8.67
CA ARG A 82 11.07 6.84 8.10
C ARG A 82 11.92 6.14 9.16
N GLY A 83 12.09 4.81 9.00
CA GLY A 83 12.87 4.00 9.93
C GLY A 83 12.16 3.68 11.24
N ARG A 84 10.86 3.95 11.36
CA ARG A 84 10.05 3.71 12.57
C ARG A 84 8.99 2.61 12.39
N GLY A 85 9.03 1.89 11.28
CA GLY A 85 8.08 0.81 11.02
C GLY A 85 6.69 1.24 10.54
N VAL A 86 6.48 2.50 10.20
CA VAL A 86 5.18 3.02 9.75
C VAL A 86 4.73 2.34 8.45
N GLY A 87 5.62 2.22 7.47
CA GLY A 87 5.32 1.55 6.20
C GLY A 87 4.95 0.08 6.39
N ALA A 88 5.64 -0.62 7.28
CA ALA A 88 5.34 -2.01 7.59
C ALA A 88 3.99 -2.16 8.27
N THR A 89 3.66 -1.28 9.22
CA THR A 89 2.37 -1.29 9.91
C THR A 89 1.22 -1.00 8.95
N LEU A 90 1.37 -0.03 8.05
CA LEU A 90 0.37 0.30 7.03
C LEU A 90 0.17 -0.87 6.04
N THR A 91 1.27 -1.44 5.56
CA THR A 91 1.21 -2.57 4.62
C THR A 91 0.52 -3.78 5.26
N ALA A 92 0.88 -4.11 6.50
CA ALA A 92 0.25 -5.21 7.22
C ALA A 92 -1.25 -4.99 7.43
N ALA A 93 -1.66 -3.77 7.76
CA ALA A 93 -3.07 -3.42 7.94
C ALA A 93 -3.85 -3.56 6.62
N ALA A 94 -3.28 -3.12 5.50
CA ALA A 94 -3.89 -3.27 4.19
C ALA A 94 -4.04 -4.75 3.81
N LEU A 95 -3.00 -5.55 4.03
CA LEU A 95 -3.03 -6.97 3.70
C LEU A 95 -4.00 -7.76 4.57
N ALA A 96 -4.23 -7.35 5.82
CA ALA A 96 -5.26 -7.94 6.66
C ALA A 96 -6.66 -7.79 6.05
N LEU A 97 -6.95 -6.65 5.42
CA LEU A 97 -8.22 -6.44 4.70
C LEU A 97 -8.36 -7.40 3.50
N VAL A 98 -7.25 -7.66 2.80
CA VAL A 98 -7.25 -8.61 1.68
C VAL A 98 -7.43 -10.05 2.17
N ASP A 99 -6.80 -10.42 3.27
CA ASP A 99 -6.88 -11.77 3.82
C ASP A 99 -8.33 -12.14 4.21
N ASP A 100 -9.12 -11.18 4.66
CA ASP A 100 -10.54 -11.37 4.93
C ASP A 100 -11.34 -11.74 3.66
N VAL A 101 -10.89 -11.33 2.50
CA VAL A 101 -11.51 -11.67 1.21
C VAL A 101 -10.93 -12.94 0.60
N GLY A 102 -9.64 -13.21 0.84
CA GLY A 102 -8.95 -14.38 0.28
C GLY A 102 -8.57 -14.20 -1.20
N ALA A 103 -8.04 -13.04 -1.56
CA ALA A 103 -7.67 -12.71 -2.94
C ALA A 103 -6.15 -12.49 -3.08
N PRO A 104 -5.58 -12.66 -4.29
CA PRO A 104 -4.20 -12.30 -4.56
C PRO A 104 -4.02 -10.78 -4.59
N VAL A 105 -2.78 -10.35 -4.33
CA VAL A 105 -2.40 -8.94 -4.36
C VAL A 105 -1.21 -8.76 -5.31
N GLY A 106 -1.34 -7.86 -6.27
CA GLY A 106 -0.23 -7.40 -7.10
C GLY A 106 0.24 -6.03 -6.66
N LEU A 107 1.46 -5.67 -7.05
CA LEU A 107 1.99 -4.32 -6.93
C LEU A 107 3.03 -4.04 -8.01
N LEU A 108 3.21 -2.76 -8.31
CA LEU A 108 4.30 -2.27 -9.15
C LEU A 108 5.17 -1.32 -8.32
N THR A 109 6.48 -1.47 -8.41
CA THR A 109 7.43 -0.61 -7.70
C THR A 109 8.68 -0.37 -8.53
N GLU A 110 9.23 0.84 -8.48
CA GLU A 110 10.50 1.16 -9.13
C GLU A 110 11.70 0.92 -8.21
N THR A 111 11.55 1.15 -6.90
CA THR A 111 12.67 1.22 -5.97
C THR A 111 12.58 0.31 -4.76
N ALA A 112 11.42 -0.32 -4.53
CA ALA A 112 11.16 -1.07 -3.30
C ALA A 112 10.96 -2.57 -3.52
N ALA A 113 11.45 -3.13 -4.65
CA ALA A 113 11.31 -4.56 -4.95
C ALA A 113 11.92 -5.46 -3.87
N GLY A 114 12.94 -4.99 -3.15
CA GLY A 114 13.58 -5.71 -2.05
C GLY A 114 12.86 -5.58 -0.71
N TYR A 115 11.89 -4.67 -0.61
CA TYR A 115 11.16 -4.42 0.64
C TYR A 115 9.95 -5.34 0.81
N PHE A 116 9.16 -5.55 -0.24
CA PHE A 116 7.88 -6.25 -0.18
C PHE A 116 7.96 -7.78 0.00
N PRO A 117 9.05 -8.48 -0.35
CA PRO A 117 9.12 -9.93 -0.09
C PRO A 117 8.86 -10.34 1.36
N ARG A 118 9.16 -9.49 2.33
CA ARG A 118 8.87 -9.71 3.75
C ARG A 118 7.39 -9.89 4.07
N PHE A 119 6.50 -9.46 3.16
CA PHE A 119 5.05 -9.58 3.29
C PHE A 119 4.47 -10.71 2.44
N GLY A 120 5.30 -11.56 1.84
CA GLY A 120 4.86 -12.68 1.02
C GLY A 120 4.79 -12.38 -0.49
N PHE A 121 5.29 -11.23 -0.92
CA PHE A 121 5.37 -10.89 -2.35
C PHE A 121 6.60 -11.52 -2.99
N THR A 122 6.43 -12.00 -4.23
CA THR A 122 7.53 -12.51 -5.06
C THR A 122 7.58 -11.78 -6.39
N PRO A 123 8.79 -11.56 -6.97
CA PRO A 123 8.90 -10.95 -8.29
C PRO A 123 8.26 -11.82 -9.36
N VAL A 124 7.50 -11.19 -10.25
CA VAL A 124 6.87 -11.84 -11.40
C VAL A 124 6.99 -10.93 -12.62
N ASP A 125 6.72 -11.48 -13.82
CA ASP A 125 6.52 -10.64 -14.98
C ASP A 125 5.13 -9.97 -14.92
N ARG A 126 4.96 -8.81 -15.55
CA ARG A 126 3.67 -8.09 -15.51
C ARG A 126 2.50 -8.92 -16.03
N ASP A 127 2.74 -9.75 -17.04
CA ASP A 127 1.72 -10.62 -17.61
C ASP A 127 1.32 -11.78 -16.69
N GLN A 128 2.08 -12.03 -15.63
CA GLN A 128 1.75 -13.00 -14.57
C GLN A 128 0.89 -12.42 -13.47
N LEU A 129 0.66 -11.10 -13.45
CA LEU A 129 -0.30 -10.49 -12.53
C LEU A 129 -1.72 -10.93 -12.87
N PRO A 130 -2.63 -11.01 -11.89
CA PRO A 130 -4.04 -11.32 -12.16
C PRO A 130 -4.61 -10.42 -13.25
N ALA A 131 -5.31 -11.01 -14.21
CA ALA A 131 -5.84 -10.29 -15.39
C ALA A 131 -6.76 -9.13 -15.00
N ALA A 132 -7.50 -9.26 -13.89
CA ALA A 132 -8.39 -8.20 -13.39
C ALA A 132 -7.64 -6.90 -13.07
N LEU A 133 -6.35 -6.96 -12.73
CA LEU A 133 -5.55 -5.78 -12.41
C LEU A 133 -5.23 -4.92 -13.63
N SER A 134 -5.41 -5.44 -14.85
CA SER A 134 -5.19 -4.65 -16.07
C SER A 134 -6.12 -3.43 -16.19
N ALA A 135 -7.19 -3.38 -15.41
CA ALA A 135 -8.07 -2.22 -15.31
C ALA A 135 -7.47 -1.06 -14.50
N SER A 136 -6.41 -1.30 -13.73
CA SER A 136 -5.76 -0.27 -12.93
C SER A 136 -5.06 0.77 -13.78
N ALA A 137 -5.17 2.05 -13.39
CA ALA A 137 -4.43 3.14 -14.03
C ALA A 137 -2.90 2.92 -13.94
N GLU A 138 -2.40 2.29 -12.87
CA GLU A 138 -0.98 1.99 -12.72
C GLU A 138 -0.48 1.03 -13.81
N LEU A 139 -1.26 -0.01 -14.13
CA LEU A 139 -0.92 -0.95 -15.19
C LEU A 139 -1.18 -0.38 -16.59
N ARG A 140 -2.02 0.65 -16.71
CA ARG A 140 -2.34 1.33 -17.98
C ARG A 140 -1.38 2.47 -18.32
N GLY A 141 -0.26 2.60 -17.61
CA GLY A 141 0.79 3.56 -17.93
C GLY A 141 1.08 4.61 -16.87
N ALA A 142 0.34 4.65 -15.75
CA ALA A 142 0.66 5.54 -14.64
C ALA A 142 1.98 5.15 -13.97
N CYS A 143 2.32 3.86 -13.95
CA CYS A 143 3.66 3.39 -13.58
C CYS A 143 4.51 3.16 -14.82
N PRO A 144 5.82 3.48 -14.78
CA PRO A 144 6.72 3.22 -15.92
C PRO A 144 6.80 1.75 -16.28
N ALA A 145 7.11 1.47 -17.54
CA ALA A 145 7.34 0.09 -18.01
C ALA A 145 8.50 -0.60 -17.27
N SER A 146 9.44 0.17 -16.72
CA SER A 146 10.59 -0.31 -15.94
C SER A 146 10.24 -0.72 -14.52
N ALA A 147 9.03 -0.43 -14.03
CA ALA A 147 8.62 -0.82 -12.68
C ALA A 147 8.57 -2.34 -12.54
N HIS A 148 9.04 -2.82 -11.41
CA HIS A 148 9.02 -4.24 -11.06
C HIS A 148 7.63 -4.66 -10.61
N ALA A 149 7.14 -5.81 -11.12
CA ALA A 149 5.90 -6.41 -10.68
C ALA A 149 6.17 -7.46 -9.60
N LEU A 150 5.37 -7.45 -8.55
CA LEU A 150 5.40 -8.45 -7.49
C LEU A 150 3.99 -8.97 -7.25
N LEU A 151 3.90 -10.23 -6.86
CA LEU A 151 2.63 -10.91 -6.59
C LEU A 151 2.68 -11.61 -5.24
N ARG A 152 1.65 -11.40 -4.45
CA ARG A 152 1.36 -12.15 -3.24
C ARG A 152 0.17 -13.07 -3.53
N PRO A 153 0.37 -14.39 -3.54
CA PRO A 153 -0.72 -15.34 -3.81
C PRO A 153 -1.74 -15.34 -2.67
N VAL A 154 -2.89 -15.96 -2.94
CA VAL A 154 -3.91 -16.18 -1.90
C VAL A 154 -3.28 -16.98 -0.77
N THR A 155 -3.42 -16.46 0.47
CA THR A 155 -3.06 -17.23 1.65
C THR A 155 -4.23 -18.10 2.04
N ASP A 156 -4.07 -19.42 1.90
CA ASP A 156 -5.06 -20.38 2.37
C ASP A 156 -5.09 -20.39 3.89
N ALA A 157 -6.25 -20.04 4.47
CA ALA A 157 -6.49 -20.11 5.90
C ALA A 157 -6.40 -21.56 6.46
N THR A 158 -6.21 -22.55 5.59
CA THR A 158 -6.14 -23.98 5.94
C THR A 158 -4.73 -24.48 6.20
N GLU A 159 -3.68 -23.71 5.96
CA GLU A 159 -2.30 -24.13 6.22
C GLU A 159 -1.79 -23.80 7.64
N GLY A 160 -2.68 -23.50 8.56
CA GLY A 160 -2.37 -23.22 9.96
C GLY A 160 -2.63 -24.38 10.93
N ARG A 161 -2.37 -25.62 10.52
CA ARG A 161 -2.46 -26.78 11.41
C ARG A 161 -1.13 -27.44 11.65
#